data_9f361cd2b7d4d001486a55dc4a7fa6b1
#
_entry.id   9f361cd2b7d4d001486a55dc4a7fa6b1
#
_cell.length_a   1.000
_cell.length_b   1.000
_cell.length_c   1.000
_cell.angle_alpha   90.00
_cell.angle_beta   90.00
_cell.angle_gamma   90.00
#
_symmetry.space_group_name_H-M   'P 1'
#
loop_
_entity.id
_entity.type
_entity.pdbx_description
1 polymer ?
#
loop_
_entity_poly.entity_id
_entity_poly.type
_entity_poly.pdbx_seq_one_letter_code
_entity_poly.pdbx_strand_id
1 'polypeptide(L)'
;MSKNIFFWGGKFKAGIILSLIEKNKILTNTSSYMLKYIFDPNLSKAQFSSNATFSNKKSDLKKFFKNSNYFVVCIGNELGMARYFISKELEKKDITPLEIISKDAYFNDKKMLGKGIQLFPNATVQTNAKVGDYSILNTGSILEHDCFVGKGVHIMPGAVIGGNAYISDFVTIGMNATVMPKINIEEGAFIGAGAVVTKDVKKNEVVTGNPAKFLKNIKHKFDLSFFK
;
A
#
# COMPACT_ATOMS: atom_id res chain seq x y z
N MET A 1 -21.90 8.83 -15.25
CA MET A 1 -22.13 7.48 -14.66
C MET A 1 -21.06 7.24 -13.59
N SER A 2 -21.43 6.65 -12.43
CA SER A 2 -20.48 6.27 -11.39
C SER A 2 -19.57 5.14 -11.88
N LYS A 3 -18.30 5.16 -11.45
CA LYS A 3 -17.32 4.12 -11.79
C LYS A 3 -17.29 3.05 -10.69
N ASN A 4 -17.51 1.80 -11.08
CA ASN A 4 -17.53 0.68 -10.16
C ASN A 4 -16.13 0.30 -9.70
N ILE A 5 -15.96 0.12 -8.39
CA ILE A 5 -14.70 -0.31 -7.78
C ILE A 5 -14.86 -1.73 -7.23
N PHE A 6 -13.79 -2.49 -7.36
CA PHE A 6 -13.58 -3.79 -6.75
C PHE A 6 -12.46 -3.71 -5.70
N PHE A 7 -12.72 -4.17 -4.47
CA PHE A 7 -11.71 -4.28 -3.43
C PHE A 7 -11.25 -5.73 -3.27
N TRP A 8 -9.94 -5.94 -3.34
CA TRP A 8 -9.31 -7.17 -2.88
C TRP A 8 -8.80 -6.96 -1.45
N GLY A 9 -9.44 -7.64 -0.49
CA GLY A 9 -9.24 -7.47 0.95
C GLY A 9 -10.43 -6.81 1.61
N GLY A 10 -10.99 -7.47 2.63
CA GLY A 10 -12.21 -7.06 3.35
C GLY A 10 -11.98 -6.64 4.80
N LYS A 11 -10.71 -6.40 5.23
CA LYS A 11 -10.36 -5.98 6.59
C LYS A 11 -10.48 -4.46 6.79
N PHE A 12 -10.25 -3.99 8.01
CA PHE A 12 -10.42 -2.59 8.45
C PHE A 12 -9.79 -1.55 7.52
N LYS A 13 -8.62 -1.84 6.92
CA LYS A 13 -7.99 -0.93 5.96
C LYS A 13 -8.88 -0.61 4.76
N ALA A 14 -9.63 -1.59 4.27
CA ALA A 14 -10.58 -1.39 3.18
C ALA A 14 -11.70 -0.42 3.59
N GLY A 15 -12.16 -0.48 4.85
CA GLY A 15 -13.13 0.46 5.41
C GLY A 15 -12.59 1.89 5.48
N ILE A 16 -11.30 2.08 5.84
CA ILE A 16 -10.67 3.40 5.82
C ILE A 16 -10.64 3.95 4.39
N ILE A 17 -10.22 3.14 3.41
CA ILE A 17 -10.19 3.54 2.00
C ILE A 17 -11.60 3.90 1.52
N LEU A 18 -12.61 3.09 1.83
CA LEU A 18 -13.99 3.37 1.49
C LEU A 18 -14.44 4.72 2.06
N SER A 19 -14.16 4.98 3.34
CA SER A 19 -14.51 6.26 3.99
C SER A 19 -13.86 7.47 3.29
N LEU A 20 -12.61 7.35 2.82
CA LEU A 20 -11.95 8.42 2.04
C LEU A 20 -12.65 8.65 0.70
N ILE A 21 -13.08 7.59 0.03
CA ILE A 21 -13.81 7.66 -1.25
C ILE A 21 -15.20 8.30 -1.05
N GLU A 22 -16.00 7.79 -0.13
CA GLU A 22 -17.37 8.23 0.12
C GLU A 22 -17.43 9.68 0.61
N LYS A 23 -16.47 10.11 1.42
CA LYS A 23 -16.36 11.49 1.90
C LYS A 23 -15.71 12.44 0.88
N ASN A 24 -15.44 11.96 -0.34
CA ASN A 24 -14.75 12.72 -1.38
C ASN A 24 -13.40 13.31 -0.90
N LYS A 25 -12.65 12.53 -0.14
CA LYS A 25 -11.35 12.91 0.44
C LYS A 25 -10.15 12.40 -0.36
N ILE A 26 -10.37 11.84 -1.56
CA ILE A 26 -9.30 11.45 -2.48
C ILE A 26 -9.22 12.41 -3.68
N LEU A 27 -8.01 12.57 -4.22
CA LEU A 27 -7.78 13.25 -5.48
C LEU A 27 -8.30 12.36 -6.62
N THR A 28 -9.15 12.88 -7.48
CA THR A 28 -9.76 12.11 -8.57
C THR A 28 -10.19 13.03 -9.73
N ASN A 29 -10.12 12.48 -10.94
CA ASN A 29 -10.61 13.12 -12.15
C ASN A 29 -12.07 12.74 -12.48
N THR A 30 -12.73 11.92 -11.65
CA THR A 30 -14.11 11.44 -11.85
C THR A 30 -15.02 11.92 -10.74
N SER A 31 -16.27 12.24 -11.10
CA SER A 31 -17.27 12.80 -10.18
C SER A 31 -17.82 11.84 -9.14
N SER A 32 -17.75 10.51 -9.38
CA SER A 32 -18.20 9.53 -8.39
C SER A 32 -17.61 8.14 -8.60
N TYR A 33 -17.21 7.52 -7.50
CA TYR A 33 -16.84 6.11 -7.41
C TYR A 33 -17.84 5.36 -6.52
N MET A 34 -18.14 4.11 -6.87
CA MET A 34 -19.00 3.24 -6.08
C MET A 34 -18.30 1.92 -5.82
N LEU A 35 -18.07 1.57 -4.56
CA LEU A 35 -17.61 0.23 -4.18
C LEU A 35 -18.73 -0.76 -4.47
N LYS A 36 -18.51 -1.67 -5.42
CA LYS A 36 -19.51 -2.63 -5.84
C LYS A 36 -19.23 -4.04 -5.36
N TYR A 37 -17.95 -4.42 -5.28
CA TYR A 37 -17.54 -5.77 -4.91
C TYR A 37 -16.36 -5.77 -3.95
N ILE A 38 -16.40 -6.72 -3.01
CA ILE A 38 -15.32 -7.01 -2.06
C ILE A 38 -15.01 -8.50 -2.15
N PHE A 39 -13.75 -8.85 -2.33
CA PHE A 39 -13.28 -10.22 -2.25
C PHE A 39 -12.19 -10.37 -1.19
N ASP A 40 -12.36 -11.32 -0.28
CA ASP A 40 -11.32 -11.71 0.67
C ASP A 40 -11.41 -13.21 0.93
N PRO A 41 -10.43 -14.02 0.48
CA PRO A 41 -10.49 -15.48 0.60
C PRO A 41 -10.43 -15.98 2.06
N ASN A 42 -9.98 -15.13 2.98
CA ASN A 42 -9.74 -15.50 4.38
C ASN A 42 -10.85 -15.03 5.33
N LEU A 43 -11.91 -14.41 4.82
CA LEU A 43 -13.00 -13.87 5.62
C LEU A 43 -14.34 -14.50 5.22
N SER A 44 -15.26 -14.60 6.19
CA SER A 44 -16.67 -14.97 5.92
C SER A 44 -17.55 -13.75 5.60
N LYS A 45 -17.12 -12.55 6.00
CA LYS A 45 -17.76 -11.26 5.73
C LYS A 45 -16.75 -10.11 5.79
N ALA A 46 -17.06 -8.97 5.18
CA ALA A 46 -16.27 -7.77 5.35
C ALA A 46 -16.28 -7.29 6.82
N GLN A 47 -15.15 -6.73 7.28
CA GLN A 47 -14.97 -6.20 8.64
C GLN A 47 -15.35 -4.72 8.75
N PHE A 48 -16.15 -4.20 7.83
CA PHE A 48 -16.66 -2.84 7.81
C PHE A 48 -18.03 -2.81 7.12
N SER A 49 -18.82 -1.78 7.39
CA SER A 49 -20.13 -1.60 6.76
C SER A 49 -20.00 -1.12 5.34
N SER A 50 -20.72 -1.73 4.40
CA SER A 50 -20.86 -1.26 3.03
C SER A 50 -22.06 -1.93 2.35
N ASN A 51 -22.57 -1.32 1.27
CA ASN A 51 -23.60 -1.91 0.42
C ASN A 51 -23.01 -2.80 -0.71
N ALA A 52 -21.68 -3.03 -0.69
CA ALA A 52 -21.01 -3.84 -1.69
C ALA A 52 -21.27 -5.34 -1.50
N THR A 53 -21.32 -6.08 -2.61
CA THR A 53 -21.40 -7.54 -2.57
C THR A 53 -20.07 -8.11 -2.11
N PHE A 54 -20.06 -8.81 -0.99
CA PHE A 54 -18.89 -9.55 -0.49
C PHE A 54 -18.91 -11.00 -1.00
N SER A 55 -17.73 -11.54 -1.31
CA SER A 55 -17.51 -12.97 -1.52
C SER A 55 -16.11 -13.41 -1.11
N ASN A 56 -15.99 -14.68 -0.70
CA ASN A 56 -14.73 -15.39 -0.53
C ASN A 56 -14.58 -16.57 -1.53
N LYS A 57 -15.53 -16.72 -2.46
CA LYS A 57 -15.56 -17.80 -3.43
C LYS A 57 -14.85 -17.39 -4.73
N LYS A 58 -13.89 -18.19 -5.18
CA LYS A 58 -13.17 -17.98 -6.45
C LYS A 58 -14.12 -17.89 -7.66
N SER A 59 -15.24 -18.63 -7.65
CA SER A 59 -16.25 -18.62 -8.71
C SER A 59 -16.83 -17.23 -8.99
N ASP A 60 -16.87 -16.34 -8.00
CA ASP A 60 -17.47 -15.01 -8.15
C ASP A 60 -16.52 -13.99 -8.77
N LEU A 61 -15.22 -14.26 -8.78
CA LEU A 61 -14.19 -13.33 -9.27
C LEU A 61 -14.42 -12.92 -10.73
N LYS A 62 -14.81 -13.87 -11.61
CA LYS A 62 -15.10 -13.57 -13.03
C LYS A 62 -16.20 -12.53 -13.19
N LYS A 63 -17.27 -12.64 -12.38
CA LYS A 63 -18.37 -11.66 -12.35
C LYS A 63 -17.86 -10.31 -11.82
N PHE A 64 -17.03 -10.29 -10.78
CA PHE A 64 -16.51 -9.07 -10.17
C PHE A 64 -15.63 -8.31 -11.16
N PHE A 65 -14.71 -8.99 -11.83
CA PHE A 65 -13.83 -8.38 -12.84
C PHE A 65 -14.64 -7.76 -13.99
N LYS A 66 -15.59 -8.52 -14.58
CA LYS A 66 -16.42 -8.05 -15.70
C LYS A 66 -17.23 -6.77 -15.37
N ASN A 67 -17.61 -6.58 -14.12
CA ASN A 67 -18.51 -5.50 -13.70
C ASN A 67 -17.81 -4.38 -12.89
N SER A 68 -16.48 -4.35 -12.92
CA SER A 68 -15.67 -3.33 -12.27
C SER A 68 -14.85 -2.54 -13.28
N ASN A 69 -14.70 -1.24 -13.06
CA ASN A 69 -13.83 -0.38 -13.85
C ASN A 69 -12.46 -0.25 -13.20
N TYR A 70 -12.45 -0.25 -11.86
CA TYR A 70 -11.26 -0.03 -11.04
C TYR A 70 -11.12 -1.08 -9.96
N PHE A 71 -9.89 -1.27 -9.50
CA PHE A 71 -9.62 -2.10 -8.33
C PHE A 71 -8.70 -1.39 -7.33
N VAL A 72 -8.80 -1.81 -6.05
CA VAL A 72 -7.84 -1.49 -5.00
C VAL A 72 -7.48 -2.76 -4.25
N VAL A 73 -6.18 -3.04 -4.09
CA VAL A 73 -5.73 -4.11 -3.21
C VAL A 73 -5.52 -3.54 -1.81
N CYS A 74 -6.46 -3.87 -0.91
CA CYS A 74 -6.54 -3.33 0.45
C CYS A 74 -5.67 -4.11 1.47
N ILE A 75 -4.56 -4.69 1.00
CA ILE A 75 -3.63 -5.46 1.82
C ILE A 75 -2.53 -4.52 2.34
N GLY A 76 -2.30 -4.56 3.64
CA GLY A 76 -1.27 -3.76 4.34
C GLY A 76 -0.21 -4.61 5.01
N ASN A 77 0.36 -4.09 6.11
CA ASN A 77 1.42 -4.69 6.91
C ASN A 77 2.62 -5.13 6.04
N GLU A 78 3.27 -6.22 6.39
CA GLU A 78 4.41 -6.85 5.70
C GLU A 78 4.05 -7.55 4.39
N LEU A 79 2.82 -7.43 3.94
CA LEU A 79 2.30 -8.14 2.75
C LEU A 79 2.45 -7.34 1.45
N GLY A 80 3.48 -6.50 1.36
CA GLY A 80 3.75 -5.67 0.18
C GLY A 80 3.95 -6.46 -1.10
N MET A 81 4.65 -7.58 -1.02
CA MET A 81 4.86 -8.52 -2.12
C MET A 81 3.52 -9.11 -2.61
N ALA A 82 2.67 -9.59 -1.69
CA ALA A 82 1.33 -10.09 -2.03
C ALA A 82 0.48 -9.00 -2.69
N ARG A 83 0.45 -7.77 -2.12
CA ARG A 83 -0.27 -6.64 -2.70
C ARG A 83 0.17 -6.37 -4.14
N TYR A 84 1.47 -6.31 -4.39
CA TYR A 84 2.00 -6.05 -5.71
C TYR A 84 1.61 -7.13 -6.73
N PHE A 85 1.86 -8.39 -6.44
CA PHE A 85 1.59 -9.49 -7.39
C PHE A 85 0.10 -9.72 -7.62
N ILE A 86 -0.75 -9.57 -6.60
CA ILE A 86 -2.21 -9.58 -6.77
C ILE A 86 -2.65 -8.44 -7.71
N SER A 87 -2.09 -7.23 -7.50
CA SER A 87 -2.39 -6.10 -8.38
C SER A 87 -1.98 -6.37 -9.82
N LYS A 88 -0.82 -7.00 -10.05
CA LYS A 88 -0.37 -7.38 -11.40
C LYS A 88 -1.28 -8.42 -12.05
N GLU A 89 -1.83 -9.36 -11.30
CA GLU A 89 -2.82 -10.31 -11.83
C GLU A 89 -4.16 -9.62 -12.14
N LEU A 90 -4.57 -8.64 -11.34
CA LEU A 90 -5.79 -7.87 -11.59
C LEU A 90 -5.66 -6.96 -12.83
N GLU A 91 -4.49 -6.35 -13.09
CA GLU A 91 -4.25 -5.61 -14.33
C GLU A 91 -4.50 -6.45 -15.59
N LYS A 92 -4.21 -7.76 -15.56
CA LYS A 92 -4.46 -8.70 -16.68
C LYS A 92 -5.96 -8.98 -16.89
N LYS A 93 -6.86 -8.46 -16.06
CA LYS A 93 -8.31 -8.65 -16.14
C LYS A 93 -9.03 -7.42 -16.68
N ASP A 94 -8.33 -6.53 -17.38
CA ASP A 94 -8.85 -5.30 -17.98
C ASP A 94 -9.52 -4.33 -16.97
N ILE A 95 -9.09 -4.40 -15.71
CA ILE A 95 -9.50 -3.44 -14.67
C ILE A 95 -8.32 -2.57 -14.23
N THR A 96 -8.57 -1.28 -14.06
CA THR A 96 -7.54 -0.28 -13.80
C THR A 96 -7.26 -0.13 -12.31
N PRO A 97 -5.99 -0.05 -11.86
CA PRO A 97 -5.70 0.26 -10.47
C PRO A 97 -6.18 1.68 -10.12
N LEU A 98 -6.93 1.82 -9.03
CA LEU A 98 -7.33 3.12 -8.50
C LEU A 98 -6.25 3.62 -7.54
N GLU A 99 -5.74 4.80 -7.81
CA GLU A 99 -4.87 5.51 -6.88
C GLU A 99 -5.69 6.06 -5.71
N ILE A 100 -5.26 5.80 -4.50
CA ILE A 100 -5.89 6.33 -3.29
C ILE A 100 -4.98 7.43 -2.74
N ILE A 101 -5.15 8.63 -3.22
CA ILE A 101 -4.38 9.80 -2.78
C ILE A 101 -5.30 10.71 -1.97
N SER A 102 -5.08 10.79 -0.66
CA SER A 102 -5.84 11.71 0.19
C SER A 102 -5.65 13.15 -0.25
N LYS A 103 -6.71 13.96 -0.18
CA LYS A 103 -6.62 15.42 -0.40
C LYS A 103 -5.76 16.12 0.66
N ASP A 104 -5.59 15.48 1.81
CA ASP A 104 -4.77 15.97 2.91
C ASP A 104 -3.32 15.44 2.84
N ALA A 105 -2.93 14.69 1.80
CA ALA A 105 -1.56 14.28 1.57
C ALA A 105 -0.79 15.38 0.81
N TYR A 106 0.50 15.54 1.13
CA TYR A 106 1.41 16.42 0.42
C TYR A 106 2.33 15.61 -0.50
N PHE A 107 2.47 16.02 -1.74
CA PHE A 107 3.47 15.50 -2.69
C PHE A 107 3.84 16.59 -3.69
N ASN A 108 5.13 16.64 -4.05
CA ASN A 108 5.64 17.72 -4.91
C ASN A 108 5.26 17.52 -6.39
N ASP A 109 5.44 16.30 -6.91
CA ASP A 109 5.15 15.98 -8.32
C ASP A 109 4.49 14.59 -8.44
N LYS A 110 3.29 14.57 -9.04
CA LYS A 110 2.57 13.32 -9.27
C LYS A 110 3.32 12.33 -10.19
N LYS A 111 4.19 12.82 -11.09
CA LYS A 111 4.98 11.99 -11.99
C LYS A 111 6.01 11.12 -11.25
N MET A 112 6.33 11.48 -10.01
CA MET A 112 7.23 10.70 -9.14
C MET A 112 6.52 9.57 -8.40
N LEU A 113 5.19 9.46 -8.54
CA LEU A 113 4.37 8.45 -7.89
C LEU A 113 4.02 7.33 -8.87
N GLY A 114 4.28 6.09 -8.46
CA GLY A 114 3.89 4.90 -9.20
C GLY A 114 2.37 4.68 -9.25
N LYS A 115 1.93 3.76 -10.11
CA LYS A 115 0.50 3.42 -10.24
C LYS A 115 0.00 2.63 -9.03
N GLY A 116 -1.31 2.75 -8.76
CA GLY A 116 -1.96 2.07 -7.64
C GLY A 116 -1.43 2.47 -6.27
N ILE A 117 -0.77 3.63 -6.19
CA ILE A 117 -0.23 4.21 -4.94
C ILE A 117 -1.35 4.47 -3.93
N GLN A 118 -1.03 4.36 -2.64
CA GLN A 118 -1.93 4.73 -1.57
C GLN A 118 -1.23 5.75 -0.66
N LEU A 119 -1.60 7.03 -0.75
CA LEU A 119 -1.17 8.11 0.14
C LEU A 119 -2.32 8.45 1.08
N PHE A 120 -2.16 8.14 2.35
CA PHE A 120 -3.16 8.39 3.39
C PHE A 120 -3.06 9.84 3.91
N PRO A 121 -4.04 10.29 4.73
CA PRO A 121 -4.05 11.66 5.25
C PRO A 121 -2.71 12.05 5.91
N ASN A 122 -2.25 13.27 5.62
CA ASN A 122 -0.99 13.84 6.10
C ASN A 122 0.28 13.04 5.74
N ALA A 123 0.20 12.08 4.81
CA ALA A 123 1.40 11.49 4.23
C ALA A 123 2.13 12.55 3.40
N THR A 124 3.45 12.64 3.56
CA THR A 124 4.28 13.65 2.89
C THR A 124 5.32 12.98 1.99
N VAL A 125 5.39 13.43 0.73
CA VAL A 125 6.42 13.05 -0.25
C VAL A 125 7.13 14.32 -0.72
N GLN A 126 8.35 14.52 -0.27
CA GLN A 126 9.15 15.71 -0.53
C GLN A 126 9.75 15.74 -1.96
N THR A 127 10.40 16.85 -2.27
CA THR A 127 11.00 17.15 -3.58
C THR A 127 11.92 16.03 -4.04
N ASN A 128 11.83 15.64 -5.33
CA ASN A 128 12.61 14.60 -6.00
C ASN A 128 12.45 13.18 -5.41
N ALA A 129 11.63 12.97 -4.40
CA ALA A 129 11.39 11.64 -3.87
C ALA A 129 10.53 10.84 -4.86
N LYS A 130 10.96 9.59 -5.17
CA LYS A 130 10.29 8.68 -6.11
C LYS A 130 9.67 7.52 -5.34
N VAL A 131 8.43 7.17 -5.68
CA VAL A 131 7.70 6.09 -5.02
C VAL A 131 7.18 5.10 -6.06
N GLY A 132 7.61 3.86 -5.95
CA GLY A 132 7.25 2.79 -6.88
C GLY A 132 5.82 2.29 -6.75
N ASP A 133 5.41 1.49 -7.76
CA ASP A 133 4.05 0.97 -7.93
C ASP A 133 3.50 0.24 -6.68
N TYR A 134 2.22 0.44 -6.41
CA TYR A 134 1.50 -0.26 -5.33
C TYR A 134 2.08 -0.07 -3.93
N SER A 135 2.87 0.97 -3.73
CA SER A 135 3.40 1.33 -2.42
C SER A 135 2.39 2.12 -1.61
N ILE A 136 2.55 2.09 -0.30
CA ILE A 136 1.68 2.74 0.67
C ILE A 136 2.51 3.67 1.53
N LEU A 137 2.14 4.95 1.55
CA LEU A 137 2.56 5.91 2.56
C LEU A 137 1.35 6.16 3.47
N ASN A 138 1.42 5.65 4.69
CA ASN A 138 0.29 5.66 5.59
C ASN A 138 0.18 7.00 6.36
N THR A 139 -0.88 7.16 7.14
CA THR A 139 -1.23 8.39 7.84
C THR A 139 -0.03 9.01 8.56
N GLY A 140 0.26 10.28 8.25
CA GLY A 140 1.33 11.04 8.88
C GLY A 140 2.75 10.54 8.62
N SER A 141 2.97 9.63 7.67
CA SER A 141 4.33 9.22 7.30
C SER A 141 5.03 10.30 6.46
N ILE A 142 6.34 10.42 6.62
CA ILE A 142 7.15 11.44 5.95
C ILE A 142 8.25 10.74 5.14
N LEU A 143 8.29 11.05 3.84
CA LEU A 143 9.37 10.70 2.94
C LEU A 143 10.08 11.98 2.53
N GLU A 144 11.31 12.16 3.01
CA GLU A 144 12.10 13.34 2.73
C GLU A 144 12.66 13.38 1.31
N HIS A 145 13.31 14.50 0.96
CA HIS A 145 13.81 14.82 -0.36
C HIS A 145 14.79 13.79 -0.93
N ASP A 146 14.81 13.63 -2.25
CA ASP A 146 15.76 12.81 -3.01
C ASP A 146 15.75 11.32 -2.61
N CYS A 147 14.71 10.84 -1.93
CA CYS A 147 14.54 9.44 -1.59
C CYS A 147 14.08 8.60 -2.78
N PHE A 148 14.49 7.33 -2.79
CA PHE A 148 13.93 6.32 -3.66
C PHE A 148 13.18 5.27 -2.85
N VAL A 149 11.94 4.99 -3.24
CA VAL A 149 11.12 3.93 -2.66
C VAL A 149 10.66 2.99 -3.76
N GLY A 150 10.99 1.71 -3.65
CA GLY A 150 10.64 0.66 -4.60
C GLY A 150 9.14 0.34 -4.61
N LYS A 151 8.78 -0.70 -5.37
CA LYS A 151 7.39 -1.17 -5.52
C LYS A 151 6.93 -1.99 -4.30
N GLY A 152 5.64 -1.93 -4.00
CA GLY A 152 5.03 -2.72 -2.93
C GLY A 152 5.52 -2.37 -1.52
N VAL A 153 6.23 -1.26 -1.34
CA VAL A 153 6.70 -0.79 -0.03
C VAL A 153 5.53 -0.35 0.84
N HIS A 154 5.65 -0.51 2.15
CA HIS A 154 4.70 0.04 3.10
C HIS A 154 5.42 0.87 4.16
N ILE A 155 5.29 2.18 4.08
CA ILE A 155 5.71 3.12 5.13
C ILE A 155 4.50 3.30 6.04
N MET A 156 4.58 2.76 7.26
CA MET A 156 3.47 2.72 8.21
C MET A 156 3.22 4.09 8.89
N PRO A 157 2.11 4.25 9.63
CA PRO A 157 1.75 5.52 10.24
C PRO A 157 2.89 6.16 11.06
N GLY A 158 3.11 7.45 10.83
CA GLY A 158 4.09 8.25 11.58
C GLY A 158 5.56 7.94 11.32
N ALA A 159 5.88 7.00 10.42
CA ALA A 159 7.28 6.70 10.11
C ALA A 159 7.93 7.83 9.32
N VAL A 160 9.21 8.11 9.57
CA VAL A 160 9.99 9.19 8.97
C VAL A 160 11.22 8.62 8.26
N ILE A 161 11.36 8.95 6.98
CA ILE A 161 12.48 8.54 6.14
C ILE A 161 13.33 9.78 5.82
N GLY A 162 14.56 9.81 6.29
CA GLY A 162 15.50 10.91 6.07
C GLY A 162 15.96 11.01 4.61
N GLY A 163 16.38 12.20 4.22
CA GLY A 163 16.74 12.54 2.84
C GLY A 163 17.80 11.63 2.21
N ASN A 164 17.72 11.41 0.90
CA ASN A 164 18.61 10.55 0.13
C ASN A 164 18.62 9.07 0.56
N ALA A 165 17.61 8.59 1.29
CA ALA A 165 17.50 7.17 1.62
C ALA A 165 17.06 6.35 0.41
N TYR A 166 17.54 5.11 0.32
CA TYR A 166 17.15 4.15 -0.72
C TYR A 166 16.40 2.98 -0.09
N ILE A 167 15.12 2.86 -0.39
CA ILE A 167 14.24 1.81 0.12
C ILE A 167 13.89 0.89 -1.04
N SER A 168 14.42 -0.32 -1.03
CA SER A 168 14.19 -1.31 -2.09
C SER A 168 12.75 -1.85 -2.10
N ASP A 169 12.44 -2.76 -3.04
CA ASP A 169 11.13 -3.36 -3.23
C ASP A 169 10.65 -4.10 -1.96
N PHE A 170 9.33 -4.06 -1.72
CA PHE A 170 8.62 -4.86 -0.70
C PHE A 170 9.06 -4.63 0.75
N VAL A 171 9.83 -3.58 1.02
CA VAL A 171 10.23 -3.20 2.37
C VAL A 171 9.01 -2.74 3.18
N THR A 172 9.02 -3.06 4.47
CA THR A 172 8.04 -2.53 5.42
C THR A 172 8.75 -1.69 6.48
N ILE A 173 8.34 -0.44 6.60
CA ILE A 173 8.82 0.47 7.67
C ILE A 173 7.72 0.55 8.72
N GLY A 174 8.00 0.07 9.93
CA GLY A 174 7.04 0.00 11.04
C GLY A 174 6.59 1.38 11.54
N MET A 175 5.46 1.38 12.28
CA MET A 175 4.89 2.62 12.84
C MET A 175 5.92 3.41 13.65
N ASN A 176 5.97 4.73 13.46
CA ASN A 176 6.88 5.66 14.14
C ASN A 176 8.37 5.27 14.05
N ALA A 177 8.77 4.43 13.10
CA ALA A 177 10.19 4.17 12.85
C ALA A 177 10.84 5.36 12.16
N THR A 178 12.11 5.58 12.45
CA THR A 178 12.94 6.63 11.84
C THR A 178 14.09 5.97 11.08
N VAL A 179 14.23 6.31 9.79
CA VAL A 179 15.38 5.93 8.97
C VAL A 179 16.26 7.17 8.79
N MET A 180 17.52 7.08 9.19
CA MET A 180 18.46 8.18 9.06
C MET A 180 18.75 8.48 7.57
N PRO A 181 19.18 9.71 7.24
CA PRO A 181 19.53 10.06 5.86
C PRO A 181 20.58 9.13 5.23
N LYS A 182 20.47 8.92 3.91
CA LYS A 182 21.43 8.14 3.08
C LYS A 182 21.51 6.65 3.43
N ILE A 183 20.58 6.12 4.23
CA ILE A 183 20.51 4.70 4.54
C ILE A 183 19.95 3.92 3.36
N ASN A 184 20.54 2.74 3.09
CA ASN A 184 20.03 1.76 2.13
C ASN A 184 19.32 0.61 2.86
N ILE A 185 18.06 0.37 2.51
CA ILE A 185 17.26 -0.76 3.03
C ILE A 185 16.96 -1.69 1.87
N GLU A 186 17.52 -2.90 1.94
CA GLU A 186 17.42 -3.88 0.87
C GLU A 186 16.04 -4.58 0.83
N GLU A 187 15.76 -5.23 -0.30
CA GLU A 187 14.48 -5.86 -0.64
C GLU A 187 13.89 -6.74 0.48
N GLY A 188 12.61 -6.56 0.74
CA GLY A 188 11.85 -7.38 1.68
C GLY A 188 12.23 -7.19 3.15
N ALA A 189 13.13 -6.26 3.49
CA ALA A 189 13.46 -5.99 4.89
C ALA A 189 12.26 -5.43 5.66
N PHE A 190 12.25 -5.67 6.97
CA PHE A 190 11.22 -5.20 7.90
C PHE A 190 11.84 -4.39 9.03
N ILE A 191 11.46 -3.13 9.11
CA ILE A 191 11.86 -2.23 10.20
C ILE A 191 10.76 -2.27 11.26
N GLY A 192 11.14 -2.65 12.49
CA GLY A 192 10.21 -2.71 13.62
C GLY A 192 9.63 -1.35 13.98
N ALA A 193 8.43 -1.34 14.59
CA ALA A 193 7.82 -0.11 15.08
C ALA A 193 8.72 0.63 16.08
N GLY A 194 8.82 1.96 15.96
CA GLY A 194 9.65 2.80 16.82
C GLY A 194 11.17 2.60 16.67
N ALA A 195 11.63 1.82 15.70
CA ALA A 195 13.05 1.60 15.48
C ALA A 195 13.74 2.86 14.91
N VAL A 196 15.00 3.09 15.29
CA VAL A 196 15.86 4.14 14.72
C VAL A 196 16.98 3.47 13.92
N VAL A 197 16.84 3.49 12.60
CA VAL A 197 17.77 2.84 11.66
C VAL A 197 18.94 3.80 11.39
N THR A 198 20.12 3.42 11.85
CA THR A 198 21.35 4.22 11.74
C THR A 198 22.40 3.58 10.80
N LYS A 199 22.12 2.40 10.25
CA LYS A 199 22.98 1.65 9.32
C LYS A 199 22.12 0.96 8.27
N ASP A 200 22.72 0.60 7.15
CA ASP A 200 22.08 -0.18 6.10
C ASP A 200 21.48 -1.49 6.63
N VAL A 201 20.35 -1.89 6.06
CA VAL A 201 19.63 -3.12 6.43
C VAL A 201 19.62 -4.07 5.25
N LYS A 202 20.04 -5.31 5.46
CA LYS A 202 20.17 -6.33 4.41
C LYS A 202 18.82 -6.94 4.02
N LYS A 203 18.82 -7.56 2.85
CA LYS A 203 17.67 -8.26 2.28
C LYS A 203 17.03 -9.20 3.29
N ASN A 204 15.69 -9.07 3.42
CA ASN A 204 14.85 -9.90 4.31
C ASN A 204 15.23 -9.85 5.81
N GLU A 205 16.05 -8.91 6.23
CA GLU A 205 16.30 -8.72 7.66
C GLU A 205 15.12 -8.02 8.35
N VAL A 206 14.86 -8.46 9.57
CA VAL A 206 14.03 -7.75 10.54
C VAL A 206 14.96 -7.05 11.53
N VAL A 207 14.86 -5.73 11.62
CA VAL A 207 15.62 -4.94 12.60
C VAL A 207 14.67 -4.17 13.50
N THR A 208 15.03 -3.97 14.77
CA THR A 208 14.21 -3.25 15.75
C THR A 208 15.07 -2.59 16.84
N GLY A 209 14.49 -1.64 17.56
CA GLY A 209 15.14 -0.94 18.68
C GLY A 209 15.73 0.41 18.28
N ASN A 210 16.30 1.12 19.27
CA ASN A 210 17.01 2.38 19.12
C ASN A 210 18.38 2.30 19.81
N PRO A 211 19.51 2.26 19.06
CA PRO A 211 19.55 2.10 17.60
C PRO A 211 19.04 0.74 17.15
N ALA A 212 18.55 0.63 15.91
CA ALA A 212 18.04 -0.60 15.35
C ALA A 212 19.13 -1.68 15.24
N LYS A 213 18.80 -2.90 15.67
CA LYS A 213 19.65 -4.07 15.61
C LYS A 213 18.92 -5.22 14.92
N PHE A 214 19.69 -6.11 14.29
CA PHE A 214 19.18 -7.35 13.70
C PHE A 214 18.44 -8.19 14.73
N LEU A 215 17.26 -8.67 14.38
CA LEU A 215 16.44 -9.57 15.20
C LEU A 215 16.38 -10.97 14.56
N LYS A 216 16.02 -11.07 13.28
CA LYS A 216 15.86 -12.32 12.54
C LYS A 216 15.75 -12.08 11.05
N ASN A 217 15.79 -13.15 10.26
CA ASN A 217 15.36 -13.09 8.85
C ASN A 217 13.87 -13.42 8.71
N ILE A 218 13.21 -12.80 7.70
CA ILE A 218 11.82 -13.05 7.34
C ILE A 218 11.75 -13.78 5.98
N LYS A 219 10.75 -14.67 5.85
CA LYS A 219 10.40 -15.29 4.56
C LYS A 219 9.02 -14.80 4.15
N HIS A 220 8.93 -14.14 3.01
CA HIS A 220 7.66 -13.70 2.47
C HIS A 220 6.90 -14.86 1.86
N LYS A 221 5.67 -15.11 2.32
CA LYS A 221 4.77 -16.14 1.79
C LYS A 221 3.48 -15.50 1.34
N PHE A 222 3.03 -15.84 0.12
CA PHE A 222 1.73 -15.42 -0.40
C PHE A 222 1.25 -16.44 -1.43
N ASP A 223 -0.06 -16.44 -1.69
CA ASP A 223 -0.71 -17.37 -2.59
C ASP A 223 -1.38 -16.63 -3.75
N LEU A 224 -1.12 -17.06 -4.98
CA LEU A 224 -1.73 -16.57 -6.21
C LEU A 224 -2.63 -17.63 -6.90
N SER A 225 -2.91 -18.74 -6.24
CA SER A 225 -3.72 -19.85 -6.81
C SER A 225 -5.13 -19.41 -7.19
N PHE A 226 -5.62 -18.31 -6.64
CA PHE A 226 -6.93 -17.72 -7.01
C PHE A 226 -7.01 -17.22 -8.45
N PHE A 227 -5.89 -16.99 -9.11
CA PHE A 227 -5.82 -16.51 -10.51
C PHE A 227 -5.57 -17.63 -11.54
N LYS A 228 -5.28 -18.84 -11.07
CA LYS A 228 -5.06 -20.05 -11.91
C LYS A 228 -6.35 -20.76 -12.31
#